data_d66031f74f609ed80f31d11929719b62
#
_entry.id   d66031f74f609ed80f31d11929719b62
#
_cell.length_a   1.000
_cell.length_b   1.000
_cell.length_c   1.000
_cell.angle_alpha   90.00
_cell.angle_beta   90.00
_cell.angle_gamma   90.00
#
_symmetry.space_group_name_H-M   'P 1'
#
loop_
_entity.id
_entity.type
_entity.pdbx_description
1 polymer ?
#
loop_
_entity_poly.entity_id
_entity_poly.type
_entity_poly.pdbx_seq_one_letter_code
_entity_poly.pdbx_strand_id
1 'polypeptide(L)'
;MFEAKIIVPLRFSKWLANLVPVRKKNGEIRICIDFRNLNKASLKDNYPLPKMDHILQSIVGSQRMSMLDGFSGYNQILVHHDDQEKTTFTTP
;
A
#
# COMPACT_ATOMS: atom_id res chain seq x y z
N MET A 1 -1.81 12.59 8.15
CA MET A 1 -1.50 12.34 6.73
C MET A 1 -1.47 13.63 5.90
N PHE A 2 -2.38 14.57 6.14
CA PHE A 2 -2.34 15.87 5.46
C PHE A 2 -1.05 16.65 5.72
N GLU A 3 -0.61 16.72 6.97
CA GLU A 3 0.59 17.45 7.37
C GLU A 3 1.86 16.91 6.71
N ALA A 4 1.91 15.58 6.51
CA ALA A 4 3.04 14.93 5.84
C ALA A 4 2.92 14.96 4.31
N LYS A 5 1.90 15.61 3.76
CA LYS A 5 1.62 15.70 2.31
C LYS A 5 1.44 14.33 1.64
N ILE A 6 1.07 13.32 2.40
CA ILE A 6 0.75 11.98 1.86
C ILE A 6 -0.58 12.01 1.12
N ILE A 7 -1.53 12.79 1.62
CA ILE A 7 -2.83 13.01 0.97
C ILE A 7 -3.07 14.49 0.77
N VAL A 8 -3.79 14.82 -0.28
CA VAL A 8 -4.16 16.19 -0.61
C VAL A 8 -5.65 16.26 -0.91
N PRO A 9 -6.33 17.39 -0.62
CA PRO A 9 -7.74 17.53 -0.96
C PRO A 9 -7.93 17.63 -2.48
N LEU A 10 -8.98 16.97 -2.98
CA LEU A 10 -9.37 17.01 -4.38
C LEU A 10 -10.85 17.32 -4.47
N ARG A 11 -11.23 18.25 -5.33
CA ARG A 11 -12.60 18.73 -5.43
C ARG A 11 -13.51 17.78 -6.20
N PHE A 12 -13.01 17.21 -7.31
CA PHE A 12 -13.77 16.30 -8.16
C PHE A 12 -12.91 15.12 -8.59
N SER A 13 -13.50 13.93 -8.56
CA SER A 13 -12.87 12.73 -9.11
C SER A 13 -13.94 11.77 -9.62
N LYS A 14 -13.64 11.10 -10.71
CA LYS A 14 -14.47 10.01 -11.24
C LYS A 14 -14.28 8.71 -10.45
N TRP A 15 -13.13 8.56 -9.79
CA TRP A 15 -12.79 7.42 -8.96
C TRP A 15 -12.96 7.78 -7.50
N LEU A 16 -13.82 7.06 -6.82
CA LEU A 16 -14.09 7.31 -5.42
C LEU A 16 -14.12 5.99 -4.66
N ALA A 17 -13.24 5.87 -3.68
CA ALA A 17 -13.16 4.71 -2.80
C ALA A 17 -13.76 5.01 -1.44
N ASN A 18 -14.17 3.98 -0.73
CA ASN A 18 -14.71 4.08 0.62
C ASN A 18 -13.63 3.77 1.65
N LEU A 19 -13.72 4.39 2.82
CA LEU A 19 -12.93 4.04 3.98
C LEU A 19 -13.59 2.86 4.70
N VAL A 20 -12.77 1.89 5.08
CA VAL A 20 -13.21 0.72 5.84
C VAL A 20 -12.41 0.65 7.14
N PRO A 21 -13.07 0.78 8.30
CA PRO A 21 -12.39 0.59 9.58
C PRO A 21 -12.18 -0.90 9.85
N VAL A 22 -10.97 -1.25 10.28
CA VAL A 22 -10.60 -2.62 10.64
C VAL A 22 -10.00 -2.60 12.04
N ARG A 23 -10.50 -3.49 12.90
CA ARG A 23 -9.99 -3.61 14.28
C ARG A 23 -8.76 -4.52 14.29
N LYS A 24 -7.67 -4.03 14.86
CA LYS A 24 -6.48 -4.84 15.12
C LYS A 24 -6.70 -5.77 16.32
N LYS A 25 -5.85 -6.78 16.44
CA LYS A 25 -5.88 -7.72 17.57
C LYS A 25 -5.69 -7.03 18.93
N ASN A 26 -4.96 -5.92 18.97
CA ASN A 26 -4.72 -5.15 20.19
C ASN A 26 -5.86 -4.17 20.52
N GLY A 27 -6.96 -4.17 19.78
CA GLY A 27 -8.11 -3.29 19.99
C GLY A 27 -8.06 -1.96 19.26
N GLU A 28 -6.94 -1.58 18.69
CA GLU A 28 -6.84 -0.36 17.89
C GLU A 28 -7.60 -0.48 16.57
N ILE A 29 -8.14 0.65 16.09
CA ILE A 29 -8.83 0.72 14.82
C ILE A 29 -7.85 1.18 13.74
N ARG A 30 -7.74 0.39 12.69
CA ARG A 30 -6.98 0.72 11.49
C ARG A 30 -7.95 1.12 10.39
N ILE A 31 -7.67 2.24 9.72
CA ILE A 31 -8.46 2.70 8.59
C ILE A 31 -7.83 2.17 7.31
N CYS A 32 -8.63 1.46 6.51
CA CYS A 32 -8.22 0.96 5.20
C CYS A 32 -9.06 1.63 4.11
N ILE A 33 -8.50 1.75 2.92
CA ILE A 33 -9.20 2.27 1.76
C ILE A 33 -9.53 1.10 0.84
N ASP A 34 -10.79 1.02 0.39
CA ASP A 34 -11.23 -0.05 -0.49
C ASP A 34 -10.94 0.28 -1.96
N PHE A 35 -9.84 -0.22 -2.46
CA PHE A 35 -9.43 -0.05 -3.85
C PHE A 35 -9.76 -1.24 -4.76
N ARG A 36 -10.73 -2.08 -4.39
CA ARG A 36 -11.06 -3.27 -5.19
C ARG A 36 -11.42 -2.92 -6.63
N ASN A 37 -12.21 -1.87 -6.84
CA ASN A 37 -12.59 -1.44 -8.18
C ASN A 37 -11.39 -0.94 -8.98
N LEU A 38 -10.52 -0.15 -8.35
CA LEU A 38 -9.31 0.34 -8.97
C LEU A 38 -8.37 -0.82 -9.34
N ASN A 39 -8.22 -1.79 -8.44
CA ASN A 39 -7.37 -2.96 -8.68
C ASN A 39 -7.88 -3.82 -9.84
N LYS A 40 -9.20 -3.92 -10.02
CA LYS A 40 -9.80 -4.63 -11.16
C LYS A 40 -9.52 -3.92 -12.49
N ALA A 41 -9.47 -2.59 -12.48
CA ALA A 41 -9.19 -1.80 -13.67
C ALA A 41 -7.71 -1.65 -13.98
N SER A 42 -6.84 -1.91 -13.01
CA SER A 42 -5.40 -1.77 -13.16
C SER A 42 -4.78 -2.97 -13.86
N LEU A 43 -3.78 -2.72 -14.67
CA LEU A 43 -2.99 -3.78 -15.27
C LEU A 43 -2.11 -4.45 -14.21
N LYS A 44 -2.07 -5.78 -14.24
CA LYS A 44 -1.20 -6.53 -13.33
C LYS A 44 0.26 -6.36 -13.72
N ASP A 45 1.09 -6.10 -12.74
CA ASP A 45 2.53 -6.22 -12.87
C ASP A 45 2.91 -7.70 -12.75
N ASN A 46 3.51 -8.24 -13.80
CA ASN A 46 3.90 -9.64 -13.84
C ASN A 46 5.30 -9.89 -13.25
N TYR A 47 5.82 -8.95 -12.48
CA TYR A 47 7.11 -9.12 -11.83
C TYR A 47 7.10 -10.31 -10.86
N PRO A 48 7.97 -11.32 -11.06
CA PRO A 48 7.99 -12.50 -10.18
C PRO A 48 8.68 -12.16 -8.86
N LEU A 49 7.91 -12.25 -7.77
CA LEU A 49 8.49 -12.12 -6.44
C LEU A 49 9.12 -13.45 -6.00
N PRO A 50 10.26 -13.41 -5.28
CA PRO A 50 10.86 -14.63 -4.77
C PRO A 50 9.96 -15.30 -3.75
N LYS A 51 9.86 -16.63 -3.82
CA LYS A 51 9.11 -17.41 -2.83
C LYS A 51 9.89 -17.51 -1.53
N MET A 52 9.17 -17.61 -0.42
CA MET A 52 9.78 -17.70 0.92
C MET A 52 10.76 -18.87 1.01
N ASP A 53 10.41 -20.04 0.45
CA ASP A 53 11.26 -21.23 0.46
C ASP A 53 12.59 -20.99 -0.24
N HIS A 54 12.59 -20.27 -1.37
CA HIS A 54 13.82 -19.94 -2.10
C HIS A 54 14.69 -18.97 -1.31
N ILE A 55 14.08 -18.00 -0.64
CA ILE A 55 14.80 -17.05 0.21
C ILE A 55 15.47 -17.79 1.36
N LEU A 56 14.74 -18.66 2.04
CA LEU A 56 15.26 -19.46 3.16
C LEU A 56 16.42 -20.34 2.73
N GLN A 57 16.32 -21.00 1.57
CA GLN A 57 17.41 -21.81 1.02
C GLN A 57 18.66 -20.99 0.73
N SER A 58 18.49 -19.74 0.29
CA SER A 58 19.61 -18.88 -0.03
C SER A 58 20.41 -18.44 1.20
N ILE A 59 19.76 -18.36 2.36
CA ILE A 59 20.40 -17.91 3.61
C ILE A 59 20.85 -19.03 4.52
N VAL A 60 20.49 -20.27 4.22
CA VAL A 60 20.93 -21.44 4.99
C VAL A 60 22.47 -21.55 4.96
N GLY A 61 23.07 -21.73 6.10
CA GLY A 61 24.53 -21.80 6.24
C GLY A 61 25.21 -20.46 6.43
N SER A 62 24.50 -19.33 6.31
CA SER A 62 25.04 -18.01 6.57
C SER A 62 25.19 -17.80 8.08
N GLN A 63 26.35 -17.34 8.51
CA GLN A 63 26.63 -17.06 9.93
C GLN A 63 26.03 -15.72 10.38
N ARG A 64 25.87 -14.80 9.46
CA ARG A 64 25.32 -13.46 9.71
C ARG A 64 24.33 -13.10 8.61
N MET A 65 23.29 -12.40 8.98
CA MET A 65 22.32 -11.86 8.03
C MET A 65 21.81 -10.51 8.50
N SER A 66 21.45 -9.66 7.56
CA SER A 66 20.77 -8.39 7.84
C SER A 66 19.36 -8.45 7.29
N MET A 67 18.43 -7.91 8.06
CA MET A 67 17.04 -7.74 7.62
C MET A 67 16.68 -6.27 7.64
N LEU A 68 16.09 -5.80 6.55
CA LEU A 68 15.63 -4.42 6.46
C LEU A 68 14.12 -4.42 6.30
N ASP A 69 13.46 -3.62 7.14
CA ASP A 69 12.03 -3.39 7.04
C ASP A 69 11.78 -2.01 6.43
N GLY A 70 10.96 -1.97 5.39
CA GLY A 70 10.61 -0.70 4.75
C GLY A 70 9.59 0.08 5.56
N PHE A 71 10.05 0.86 6.53
CA PHE A 71 9.16 1.72 7.32
C PHE A 71 8.33 2.63 6.41
N SER A 72 7.00 2.52 6.49
CA SER A 72 6.07 3.25 5.62
C SER A 72 6.44 3.14 4.12
N GLY A 73 6.84 1.94 3.69
CA GLY A 73 7.46 1.72 2.37
C GLY A 73 6.61 2.23 1.22
N TYR A 74 5.31 1.91 1.20
CA TYR A 74 4.42 2.39 0.13
C TYR A 74 4.22 3.91 0.16
N ASN A 75 4.27 4.53 1.32
CA ASN A 75 4.11 5.97 1.44
C ASN A 75 5.35 6.77 0.98
N GLN A 76 6.47 6.10 0.76
CA GLN A 76 7.67 6.72 0.23
C GLN A 76 7.67 6.83 -1.30
N ILE A 77 6.77 6.13 -1.96
CA ILE A 77 6.65 6.09 -3.42
C ILE A 77 5.48 6.95 -3.85
N LEU A 78 5.75 7.92 -4.73
CA LEU A 78 4.71 8.77 -5.26
C LEU A 78 3.91 8.02 -6.33
N VAL A 79 2.60 8.17 -6.29
CA VAL A 79 1.73 7.73 -7.37
C VAL A 79 1.97 8.63 -8.59
N HIS A 80 2.03 8.04 -9.78
CA HIS A 80 2.16 8.80 -11.02
C HIS A 80 1.06 9.87 -11.09
N HIS A 81 1.41 11.10 -11.51
CA HIS A 81 0.49 12.23 -11.44
C HIS A 81 -0.81 12.02 -12.22
N ASP A 82 -0.80 11.25 -13.33
CA ASP A 82 -1.99 10.92 -14.09
C ASP A 82 -2.93 9.97 -13.35
N ASP A 83 -2.42 9.21 -12.38
CA ASP A 83 -3.17 8.22 -11.63
C ASP A 83 -3.56 8.70 -10.23
N GLN A 84 -3.08 9.86 -9.79
CA GLN A 84 -3.33 10.34 -8.42
C GLN A 84 -4.81 10.52 -8.12
N GLU A 85 -5.59 11.06 -9.06
CA GLU A 85 -7.03 11.24 -8.85
C GLU A 85 -7.80 9.92 -8.84
N LYS A 86 -7.22 8.83 -9.38
CA LYS A 86 -7.83 7.49 -9.34
C LYS A 86 -7.76 6.87 -7.94
N THR A 87 -6.90 7.36 -7.07
CA THR A 87 -6.76 6.91 -5.70
C THR A 87 -7.55 7.75 -4.69
N THR A 88 -8.52 8.50 -5.16
CA THR A 88 -9.36 9.37 -4.33
C THR A 88 -10.27 8.55 -3.42
N PHE A 89 -10.44 9.01 -2.20
CA PHE A 89 -11.35 8.41 -1.24
C PHE A 89 -12.11 9.49 -0.47
N THR A 90 -13.28 9.13 0.05
CA THR A 90 -14.10 10.04 0.87
C THR A 90 -13.74 9.91 2.33
N THR A 91 -13.76 11.05 3.03
CA THR A 91 -13.67 11.09 4.49
C THR A 91 -14.93 11.73 5.06
N PRO A 92 -15.36 11.30 6.26
CA PRO A 92 -16.46 11.99 6.94
C PRO A 92 -16.10 13.42 7.32
#